data_a687c1ef3d663501cced7048530db931
#
_entry.id   a687c1ef3d663501cced7048530db931
#
_cell.length_a   1.000
_cell.length_b   1.000
_cell.length_c   1.000
_cell.angle_alpha   90.00
_cell.angle_beta   90.00
_cell.angle_gamma   90.00
#
_symmetry.space_group_name_H-M   'P 1'
#
loop_
_entity.id
_entity.type
_entity.pdbx_description
1 polymer ?
#
loop_
_entity_poly.entity_id
_entity_poly.type
_entity_poly.pdbx_seq_one_letter_code
_entity_poly.pdbx_strand_id
1 'polypeptide(L)'
;MEFVEQLKSAVDIVSVIGEYVRLRKSSAYRYSGLCPFHSEKTPSFSVHASKQFYHCFGCHAHGDVLKFVMEIEGVSFYEALKSLAERYRIPMPKRSQFSDEDSRRRASLFQMHELAQEQFRRNLQGSAGEAARAYLSRRGVTPETAEEFGLGYSEGTGSAVTRLFQQHGLPADMVEASGLVGKRQDGSLYDRFRNRLMFPIHNEKGKIIAYGGRALAAGDEPKYLNSPETPIYKKSHVLYNLHRAKDAIRKEDRSILVEGYMDAIGVTAAGFHPVVASCGTALTTQQVQALKRHAQHIVVNFDPDAPGGAAAQRSIDLLLAESMLVRIMELDGGLDPDEYCKERGPQAYAGRLKEAKGYFLWLADRARSRHDVRTTEGVVAVLQSLLPALKRINDRMERLAVAENLAAYIGVERGVVLDSFRKSVTDRQEKAIELPKELVRADEKGLIQVLLSEIDGRDRLIAEFDNVAILDRLATRRVFQAIRAVYASGGSLTFDAVNARLEQADQNVLAELLLSEGADSGEQNLEYGRRCLESLMRSEGQLRRSELKAQVKQAEREGNVIEALRLAQELERLEREARAWRAQEKGA
;
A
#
# COMPACT_ATOMS: atom_id res chain seq x y z
N MET A 1 11.74 -25.13 1.88
CA MET A 1 12.46 -24.15 1.02
C MET A 1 12.99 -24.82 -0.24
N GLU A 2 13.63 -25.96 -0.15
CA GLU A 2 14.26 -26.67 -1.28
C GLU A 2 13.32 -26.92 -2.49
N PHE A 3 12.08 -27.40 -2.27
CA PHE A 3 11.12 -27.65 -3.36
C PHE A 3 10.64 -26.37 -4.07
N VAL A 4 10.45 -25.28 -3.35
CA VAL A 4 10.04 -23.99 -3.92
C VAL A 4 11.14 -23.45 -4.84
N GLU A 5 12.39 -23.52 -4.42
CA GLU A 5 13.53 -23.11 -5.24
C GLU A 5 13.72 -24.05 -6.45
N GLN A 6 13.52 -25.35 -6.26
CA GLN A 6 13.53 -26.32 -7.36
C GLN A 6 12.43 -26.01 -8.39
N LEU A 7 11.21 -25.69 -7.94
CA LEU A 7 10.11 -25.30 -8.82
C LEU A 7 10.44 -24.00 -9.57
N LYS A 8 10.90 -22.97 -8.86
CA LYS A 8 11.25 -21.68 -9.47
C LYS A 8 12.37 -21.80 -10.51
N SER A 9 13.35 -22.67 -10.27
CA SER A 9 14.44 -22.91 -11.24
C SER A 9 13.99 -23.71 -12.47
N ALA A 10 12.94 -24.53 -12.34
CA ALA A 10 12.43 -25.37 -13.43
C ALA A 10 11.33 -24.68 -14.27
N VAL A 11 10.73 -23.59 -13.76
CA VAL A 11 9.61 -22.90 -14.38
C VAL A 11 10.07 -21.56 -14.95
N ASP A 12 9.90 -21.38 -16.27
CA ASP A 12 10.23 -20.10 -16.91
C ASP A 12 9.08 -19.11 -16.77
N ILE A 13 9.33 -17.99 -16.11
CA ILE A 13 8.36 -16.93 -15.88
C ILE A 13 7.78 -16.34 -17.16
N VAL A 14 8.58 -16.27 -18.24
CA VAL A 14 8.11 -15.71 -19.53
C VAL A 14 7.07 -16.65 -20.16
N SER A 15 7.29 -17.96 -20.06
CA SER A 15 6.35 -18.97 -20.54
C SER A 15 5.03 -18.92 -19.78
N VAL A 16 5.08 -18.87 -18.43
CA VAL A 16 3.87 -18.80 -17.61
C VAL A 16 3.09 -17.51 -17.85
N ILE A 17 3.75 -16.37 -17.80
CA ILE A 17 3.09 -15.08 -18.03
C ILE A 17 2.56 -14.97 -19.45
N GLY A 18 3.26 -15.57 -20.42
CA GLY A 18 2.85 -15.60 -21.82
C GLY A 18 1.50 -16.28 -22.08
N GLU A 19 1.02 -17.13 -21.16
CA GLU A 19 -0.32 -17.74 -21.23
C GLU A 19 -1.44 -16.72 -20.95
N TYR A 20 -1.15 -15.68 -20.17
CA TYR A 20 -2.12 -14.66 -19.74
C TYR A 20 -1.93 -13.31 -20.44
N VAL A 21 -0.71 -12.99 -20.83
CA VAL A 21 -0.30 -11.68 -21.35
C VAL A 21 0.44 -11.85 -22.66
N ARG A 22 0.03 -11.10 -23.69
CA ARG A 22 0.79 -11.06 -24.95
C ARG A 22 2.09 -10.30 -24.77
N LEU A 23 3.16 -11.03 -24.48
CA LEU A 23 4.49 -10.48 -24.32
C LEU A 23 5.19 -10.24 -25.66
N ARG A 24 5.92 -9.12 -25.76
CA ARG A 24 6.82 -8.79 -26.87
C ARG A 24 8.24 -8.66 -26.35
N LYS A 25 9.19 -9.30 -27.01
CA LYS A 25 10.60 -9.17 -26.66
C LYS A 25 11.07 -7.74 -26.93
N SER A 26 11.59 -7.06 -25.90
CA SER A 26 12.10 -5.69 -25.99
C SER A 26 13.63 -5.62 -25.92
N SER A 27 14.30 -6.62 -25.32
CA SER A 27 15.76 -6.77 -25.35
C SER A 27 16.15 -8.26 -25.21
N ALA A 28 17.43 -8.58 -25.03
CA ALA A 28 17.92 -9.98 -24.94
C ALA A 28 17.16 -10.79 -23.87
N TYR A 29 16.91 -10.20 -22.69
CA TYR A 29 16.27 -10.88 -21.54
C TYR A 29 15.01 -10.19 -21.04
N ARG A 30 14.55 -9.13 -21.72
CA ARG A 30 13.37 -8.35 -21.30
C ARG A 30 12.22 -8.56 -22.27
N TYR A 31 11.04 -8.77 -21.70
CA TYR A 31 9.77 -8.83 -22.39
C TYR A 31 8.84 -7.76 -21.84
N SER A 32 7.98 -7.20 -22.66
CA SER A 32 7.00 -6.18 -22.27
C SER A 32 5.62 -6.50 -22.81
N GLY A 33 4.57 -6.10 -22.11
CA GLY A 33 3.17 -6.31 -22.48
C GLY A 33 2.26 -5.35 -21.74
N LEU A 34 0.95 -5.44 -22.01
CA LEU A 34 -0.05 -4.75 -21.21
C LEU A 34 -0.21 -5.47 -19.87
N CYS A 35 -0.34 -4.72 -18.81
CA CYS A 35 -0.46 -5.28 -17.47
C CYS A 35 -1.79 -6.02 -17.28
N PRO A 36 -1.80 -7.24 -16.74
CA PRO A 36 -3.03 -7.97 -16.46
C PRO A 36 -3.72 -7.52 -15.18
N PHE A 37 -3.02 -6.75 -14.33
CA PHE A 37 -3.51 -6.33 -13.01
C PHE A 37 -4.16 -4.95 -13.02
N HIS A 38 -3.98 -4.14 -14.09
CA HIS A 38 -4.67 -2.87 -14.27
C HIS A 38 -4.90 -2.59 -15.76
N SER A 39 -5.88 -1.76 -16.07
CA SER A 39 -6.22 -1.41 -17.44
C SER A 39 -5.28 -0.32 -17.96
N GLU A 40 -4.60 -0.60 -19.08
CA GLU A 40 -3.70 0.35 -19.74
C GLU A 40 -3.73 0.18 -21.28
N LYS A 41 -3.31 1.24 -22.00
CA LYS A 41 -3.21 1.21 -23.47
C LYS A 41 -1.77 1.12 -23.97
N THR A 42 -0.81 1.50 -23.12
CA THR A 42 0.63 1.47 -23.43
C THR A 42 1.30 0.45 -22.52
N PRO A 43 2.17 -0.43 -23.06
CA PRO A 43 2.80 -1.46 -22.26
C PRO A 43 3.67 -0.88 -21.13
N SER A 44 3.29 -1.13 -19.87
CA SER A 44 4.08 -0.79 -18.69
C SER A 44 4.52 -2.03 -17.89
N PHE A 45 4.05 -3.21 -18.29
CA PHE A 45 4.39 -4.49 -17.66
C PHE A 45 5.66 -5.06 -18.29
N SER A 46 6.65 -5.32 -17.47
CA SER A 46 7.97 -5.85 -17.90
C SER A 46 8.29 -7.15 -17.17
N VAL A 47 8.83 -8.11 -17.91
CA VAL A 47 9.27 -9.42 -17.40
C VAL A 47 10.75 -9.60 -17.72
N HIS A 48 11.54 -9.99 -16.74
CA HIS A 48 12.97 -10.25 -16.89
C HIS A 48 13.25 -11.75 -16.91
N ALA A 49 13.62 -12.28 -18.07
CA ALA A 49 13.76 -13.72 -18.28
C ALA A 49 14.89 -14.35 -17.47
N SER A 50 16.08 -13.73 -17.35
CA SER A 50 17.19 -14.33 -16.62
C SER A 50 17.05 -14.18 -15.10
N LYS A 51 16.48 -13.09 -14.61
CA LYS A 51 16.27 -12.84 -13.17
C LYS A 51 14.91 -13.34 -12.65
N GLN A 52 14.09 -13.92 -13.52
CA GLN A 52 12.81 -14.57 -13.20
C GLN A 52 11.86 -13.71 -12.36
N PHE A 53 11.72 -12.41 -12.69
CA PHE A 53 10.75 -11.52 -12.03
C PHE A 53 9.97 -10.68 -13.04
N TYR A 54 8.80 -10.16 -12.61
CA TYR A 54 8.04 -9.16 -13.34
C TYR A 54 7.90 -7.88 -12.51
N HIS A 55 7.74 -6.76 -13.20
CA HIS A 55 7.41 -5.46 -12.60
C HIS A 55 6.53 -4.65 -13.55
N CYS A 56 5.47 -4.06 -13.03
CA CYS A 56 4.62 -3.12 -13.74
C CYS A 56 4.93 -1.69 -13.31
N PHE A 57 5.36 -0.83 -14.24
CA PHE A 57 5.64 0.59 -13.96
C PHE A 57 4.37 1.44 -13.83
N GLY A 58 3.18 0.89 -14.17
CA GLY A 58 1.89 1.57 -14.03
C GLY A 58 1.27 1.36 -12.64
N CYS A 59 1.03 0.10 -12.23
CA CYS A 59 0.39 -0.22 -10.95
C CYS A 59 1.35 -0.76 -9.89
N HIS A 60 2.65 -0.86 -10.19
CA HIS A 60 3.71 -1.34 -9.32
C HIS A 60 3.56 -2.80 -8.84
N ALA A 61 2.69 -3.59 -9.48
CA ALA A 61 2.64 -5.02 -9.27
C ALA A 61 3.98 -5.64 -9.66
N HIS A 62 4.54 -6.47 -8.79
CA HIS A 62 5.86 -7.09 -8.99
C HIS A 62 5.95 -8.43 -8.27
N GLY A 63 6.84 -9.28 -8.70
CA GLY A 63 7.11 -10.56 -8.03
C GLY A 63 7.70 -11.61 -8.96
N ASP A 64 7.80 -12.83 -8.43
CA ASP A 64 8.19 -14.03 -9.16
C ASP A 64 6.99 -14.74 -9.83
N VAL A 65 7.25 -15.90 -10.43
CA VAL A 65 6.23 -16.70 -11.11
C VAL A 65 5.11 -17.18 -10.16
N LEU A 66 5.43 -17.51 -8.90
CA LEU A 66 4.43 -17.95 -7.92
C LEU A 66 3.51 -16.80 -7.54
N LYS A 67 4.08 -15.63 -7.25
CA LYS A 67 3.32 -14.43 -6.91
C LYS A 67 2.42 -14.01 -8.08
N PHE A 68 2.92 -14.10 -9.32
CA PHE A 68 2.11 -13.83 -10.51
C PHE A 68 0.88 -14.72 -10.57
N VAL A 69 1.05 -16.05 -10.43
CA VAL A 69 -0.07 -17.01 -10.47
C VAL A 69 -1.05 -16.78 -9.32
N MET A 70 -0.54 -16.50 -8.12
CA MET A 70 -1.38 -16.16 -6.97
C MET A 70 -2.28 -14.95 -7.24
N GLU A 71 -1.74 -13.90 -7.82
CA GLU A 71 -2.45 -12.65 -8.09
C GLU A 71 -3.42 -12.76 -9.25
N ILE A 72 -3.01 -13.42 -10.36
CA ILE A 72 -3.83 -13.52 -11.57
C ILE A 72 -4.98 -14.53 -11.42
N GLU A 73 -4.74 -15.65 -10.76
CA GLU A 73 -5.76 -16.69 -10.54
C GLU A 73 -6.53 -16.50 -9.23
N GLY A 74 -6.09 -15.58 -8.34
CA GLY A 74 -6.71 -15.34 -7.05
C GLY A 74 -6.58 -16.52 -6.07
N VAL A 75 -5.52 -17.32 -6.20
CA VAL A 75 -5.30 -18.56 -5.43
C VAL A 75 -4.27 -18.37 -4.31
N SER A 76 -4.25 -19.31 -3.37
CA SER A 76 -3.23 -19.35 -2.31
C SER A 76 -1.85 -19.75 -2.84
N PHE A 77 -0.81 -19.47 -2.07
CA PHE A 77 0.56 -19.89 -2.40
C PHE A 77 0.68 -21.39 -2.68
N TYR A 78 0.01 -22.21 -1.87
CA TYR A 78 0.02 -23.66 -2.03
C TYR A 78 -0.71 -24.10 -3.31
N GLU A 79 -1.85 -23.47 -3.63
CA GLU A 79 -2.59 -23.76 -4.86
C GLU A 79 -1.81 -23.35 -6.10
N ALA A 80 -1.14 -22.18 -6.07
CA ALA A 80 -0.24 -21.75 -7.13
C ALA A 80 0.96 -22.69 -7.30
N LEU A 81 1.57 -23.08 -6.18
CA LEU A 81 2.68 -24.05 -6.17
C LEU A 81 2.25 -25.40 -6.77
N LYS A 82 1.07 -25.90 -6.38
CA LYS A 82 0.50 -27.15 -6.90
C LYS A 82 0.17 -27.05 -8.39
N SER A 83 -0.47 -25.97 -8.81
CA SER A 83 -0.84 -25.74 -10.21
C SER A 83 0.41 -25.72 -11.10
N LEU A 84 1.45 -24.99 -10.72
CA LEU A 84 2.71 -24.96 -11.47
C LEU A 84 3.42 -26.31 -11.46
N ALA A 85 3.47 -27.00 -10.33
CA ALA A 85 4.08 -28.32 -10.23
C ALA A 85 3.40 -29.35 -11.16
N GLU A 86 2.07 -29.34 -11.21
CA GLU A 86 1.27 -30.18 -12.12
C GLU A 86 1.51 -29.81 -13.59
N ARG A 87 1.49 -28.52 -13.95
CA ARG A 87 1.74 -28.03 -15.32
C ARG A 87 3.12 -28.42 -15.84
N TYR A 88 4.14 -28.30 -15.01
CA TYR A 88 5.53 -28.59 -15.38
C TYR A 88 5.98 -30.00 -15.02
N ARG A 89 5.03 -30.88 -14.59
CA ARG A 89 5.26 -32.29 -14.24
C ARG A 89 6.38 -32.49 -13.20
N ILE A 90 6.49 -31.55 -12.28
CA ILE A 90 7.41 -31.64 -11.16
C ILE A 90 6.71 -32.39 -10.04
N PRO A 91 7.23 -33.56 -9.58
CA PRO A 91 6.57 -34.34 -8.55
C PRO A 91 6.55 -33.57 -7.24
N MET A 92 5.34 -33.23 -6.75
CA MET A 92 5.18 -32.62 -5.43
C MET A 92 5.71 -33.58 -4.36
N PRO A 93 6.55 -33.11 -3.43
CA PRO A 93 6.93 -33.92 -2.29
C PRO A 93 5.67 -34.33 -1.52
N LYS A 94 5.61 -35.57 -1.07
CA LYS A 94 4.49 -36.06 -0.25
C LYS A 94 4.31 -35.06 0.88
N ARG A 95 3.10 -34.51 0.97
CA ARG A 95 2.57 -33.47 1.88
C ARG A 95 3.51 -33.26 3.10
N SER A 96 4.52 -32.46 2.94
CA SER A 96 5.54 -32.23 3.96
C SER A 96 5.43 -30.83 4.54
N GLN A 97 5.26 -30.81 5.80
CA GLN A 97 5.60 -29.87 6.88
C GLN A 97 5.45 -28.33 6.68
N PHE A 98 5.71 -27.75 5.51
CA PHE A 98 5.69 -26.29 5.37
C PHE A 98 4.31 -25.66 5.07
N SER A 99 3.40 -26.36 4.38
CA SER A 99 2.05 -25.85 4.11
C SER A 99 1.07 -26.13 5.26
N ASP A 100 1.43 -27.08 6.13
CA ASP A 100 0.54 -27.55 7.18
C ASP A 100 0.53 -26.60 8.40
N GLU A 101 1.67 -26.01 8.75
CA GLU A 101 1.77 -25.18 9.97
C GLU A 101 1.11 -23.80 9.78
N ASP A 102 1.41 -23.07 8.71
CA ASP A 102 0.76 -21.79 8.40
C ASP A 102 -0.73 -21.95 8.10
N SER A 103 -1.10 -22.99 7.36
CA SER A 103 -2.49 -23.30 7.08
C SER A 103 -3.25 -23.72 8.33
N ARG A 104 -2.65 -24.56 9.20
CA ARG A 104 -3.20 -24.93 10.51
C ARG A 104 -3.32 -23.71 11.42
N ARG A 105 -2.28 -22.88 11.47
CA ARG A 105 -2.28 -21.63 12.25
C ARG A 105 -3.40 -20.71 11.81
N ARG A 106 -3.58 -20.49 10.51
CA ARG A 106 -4.72 -19.69 9.99
C ARG A 106 -6.07 -20.32 10.28
N ALA A 107 -6.20 -21.65 10.10
CA ALA A 107 -7.43 -22.37 10.41
C ALA A 107 -7.80 -22.25 11.90
N SER A 108 -6.82 -22.38 12.79
CA SER A 108 -7.02 -22.19 14.23
C SER A 108 -7.44 -20.76 14.57
N LEU A 109 -6.85 -19.74 13.92
CA LEU A 109 -7.26 -18.35 14.11
C LEU A 109 -8.71 -18.12 13.66
N PHE A 110 -9.16 -18.68 12.54
CA PHE A 110 -10.56 -18.61 12.12
C PHE A 110 -11.49 -19.28 13.14
N GLN A 111 -11.13 -20.47 13.63
CA GLN A 111 -11.90 -21.17 14.66
C GLN A 111 -12.02 -20.35 15.95
N MET A 112 -10.93 -19.70 16.37
CA MET A 112 -10.92 -18.82 17.55
C MET A 112 -11.88 -17.64 17.37
N HIS A 113 -11.93 -17.04 16.19
CA HIS A 113 -12.87 -15.96 15.90
C HIS A 113 -14.33 -16.45 15.89
N GLU A 114 -14.60 -17.65 15.39
CA GLU A 114 -15.92 -18.27 15.43
C GLU A 114 -16.38 -18.54 16.88
N LEU A 115 -15.50 -19.10 17.72
CA LEU A 115 -15.78 -19.32 19.16
C LEU A 115 -16.09 -18.00 19.90
N ALA A 116 -15.26 -16.97 19.64
CA ALA A 116 -15.46 -15.64 20.21
C ALA A 116 -16.79 -15.02 19.73
N GLN A 117 -17.14 -15.20 18.45
CA GLN A 117 -18.38 -14.73 17.87
C GLN A 117 -19.62 -15.33 18.55
N GLU A 118 -19.61 -16.63 18.78
CA GLU A 118 -20.70 -17.30 19.51
C GLU A 118 -20.83 -16.76 20.94
N GLN A 119 -19.70 -16.53 21.62
CA GLN A 119 -19.70 -15.95 22.97
C GLN A 119 -20.27 -14.54 22.96
N PHE A 120 -19.82 -13.68 22.03
CA PHE A 120 -20.29 -12.29 21.93
C PHE A 120 -21.79 -12.22 21.58
N ARG A 121 -22.28 -13.09 20.70
CA ARG A 121 -23.71 -13.16 20.37
C ARG A 121 -24.55 -13.62 21.58
N ARG A 122 -24.11 -14.66 22.30
CA ARG A 122 -24.78 -15.11 23.54
C ARG A 122 -24.83 -14.00 24.59
N ASN A 123 -23.73 -13.27 24.77
CA ASN A 123 -23.69 -12.15 25.70
C ASN A 123 -24.64 -11.02 25.28
N LEU A 124 -24.76 -10.71 24.01
CA LEU A 124 -25.70 -9.69 23.52
C LEU A 124 -27.15 -10.09 23.78
N GLN A 125 -27.49 -11.35 23.61
CA GLN A 125 -28.85 -11.87 23.84
C GLN A 125 -29.18 -12.05 25.34
N GLY A 126 -28.17 -12.32 26.18
CA GLY A 126 -28.28 -12.53 27.60
C GLY A 126 -28.48 -11.25 28.43
N SER A 127 -28.56 -11.42 29.76
CA SER A 127 -28.71 -10.29 30.71
C SER A 127 -27.55 -9.27 30.62
N ALA A 128 -26.33 -9.75 30.42
CA ALA A 128 -25.14 -8.88 30.27
C ALA A 128 -25.26 -7.89 29.12
N GLY A 129 -25.99 -8.21 28.05
CA GLY A 129 -26.14 -7.41 26.85
C GLY A 129 -27.22 -6.31 26.88
N GLU A 130 -27.89 -6.09 28.01
CA GLU A 130 -29.03 -5.16 28.12
C GLU A 130 -28.66 -3.74 27.64
N ALA A 131 -27.55 -3.18 28.13
CA ALA A 131 -27.07 -1.86 27.72
C ALA A 131 -26.75 -1.79 26.21
N ALA A 132 -26.21 -2.87 25.65
CA ALA A 132 -25.90 -2.95 24.22
C ALA A 132 -27.19 -3.01 23.38
N ARG A 133 -28.17 -3.81 23.78
CA ARG A 133 -29.49 -3.85 23.12
C ARG A 133 -30.24 -2.52 23.21
N ALA A 134 -30.20 -1.87 24.37
CA ALA A 134 -30.78 -0.53 24.52
C ALA A 134 -30.09 0.51 23.61
N TYR A 135 -28.78 0.42 23.45
CA TYR A 135 -28.06 1.26 22.50
C TYR A 135 -28.49 0.99 21.06
N LEU A 136 -28.53 -0.27 20.63
CA LEU A 136 -28.96 -0.66 19.28
C LEU A 136 -30.38 -0.21 18.98
N SER A 137 -31.32 -0.39 19.91
CA SER A 137 -32.70 0.07 19.78
C SER A 137 -32.78 1.60 19.61
N ARG A 138 -31.99 2.38 20.40
CA ARG A 138 -31.92 3.83 20.23
C ARG A 138 -31.37 4.25 18.87
N ARG A 139 -30.49 3.43 18.28
CA ARG A 139 -29.94 3.68 16.92
C ARG A 139 -30.84 3.14 15.80
N GLY A 140 -31.99 2.53 16.13
CA GLY A 140 -32.92 1.99 15.14
C GLY A 140 -32.50 0.64 14.55
N VAL A 141 -31.53 -0.06 15.18
CA VAL A 141 -31.10 -1.38 14.75
C VAL A 141 -32.01 -2.43 15.42
N THR A 142 -32.76 -3.18 14.60
CA THR A 142 -33.64 -4.24 15.08
C THR A 142 -32.85 -5.48 15.49
N PRO A 143 -33.44 -6.41 16.31
CA PRO A 143 -32.81 -7.67 16.61
C PRO A 143 -32.42 -8.49 15.38
N GLU A 144 -33.26 -8.49 14.35
CA GLU A 144 -33.01 -9.20 13.08
C GLU A 144 -31.80 -8.60 12.36
N THR A 145 -31.70 -7.28 12.28
CA THR A 145 -30.51 -6.59 11.71
C THR A 145 -29.27 -6.88 12.54
N ALA A 146 -29.37 -6.87 13.88
CA ALA A 146 -28.25 -7.19 14.76
C ALA A 146 -27.77 -8.64 14.55
N GLU A 147 -28.67 -9.57 14.34
CA GLU A 147 -28.38 -10.96 14.03
C GLU A 147 -27.77 -11.12 12.65
N GLU A 148 -28.35 -10.47 11.64
CA GLU A 148 -27.83 -10.45 10.27
C GLU A 148 -26.38 -9.99 10.21
N PHE A 149 -26.05 -8.87 10.89
CA PHE A 149 -24.69 -8.35 10.94
C PHE A 149 -23.78 -9.10 11.93
N GLY A 150 -24.33 -10.07 12.67
CA GLY A 150 -23.59 -10.84 13.66
C GLY A 150 -23.10 -9.98 14.83
N LEU A 151 -23.86 -8.96 15.23
CA LEU A 151 -23.45 -8.10 16.32
C LEU A 151 -23.38 -8.88 17.63
N GLY A 152 -22.48 -8.48 18.51
CA GLY A 152 -22.26 -9.14 19.79
C GLY A 152 -21.94 -8.17 20.90
N TYR A 153 -21.71 -8.69 22.10
CA TYR A 153 -21.29 -7.89 23.24
C TYR A 153 -20.13 -8.55 23.98
N SER A 154 -19.09 -7.79 24.25
CA SER A 154 -17.98 -8.21 25.09
C SER A 154 -18.17 -7.69 26.51
N GLU A 155 -18.24 -8.62 27.48
CA GLU A 155 -18.43 -8.29 28.89
C GLU A 155 -17.28 -7.46 29.49
N GLY A 156 -17.56 -6.79 30.61
CA GLY A 156 -16.58 -5.99 31.35
C GLY A 156 -15.53 -6.77 32.14
N THR A 157 -15.70 -8.12 32.31
CA THR A 157 -14.84 -8.95 33.17
C THR A 157 -13.36 -8.97 32.75
N GLY A 158 -13.09 -8.77 31.47
CA GLY A 158 -11.72 -8.69 30.92
C GLY A 158 -10.98 -10.03 30.83
N SER A 159 -11.68 -11.16 31.00
CA SER A 159 -11.11 -12.51 30.93
C SER A 159 -12.06 -13.56 30.34
N ALA A 160 -13.21 -13.18 29.82
CA ALA A 160 -14.20 -14.10 29.28
C ALA A 160 -13.68 -14.86 28.05
N VAL A 161 -13.12 -14.14 27.07
CA VAL A 161 -12.53 -14.72 25.85
C VAL A 161 -11.26 -15.51 26.19
N THR A 162 -10.41 -14.98 27.08
CA THR A 162 -9.21 -15.68 27.56
C THR A 162 -9.57 -17.03 28.16
N ARG A 163 -10.58 -17.08 29.08
CA ARG A 163 -11.04 -18.32 29.67
C ARG A 163 -11.66 -19.28 28.65
N LEU A 164 -12.45 -18.76 27.70
CA LEU A 164 -13.01 -19.55 26.60
C LEU A 164 -11.92 -20.27 25.82
N PHE A 165 -10.85 -19.57 25.44
CA PHE A 165 -9.75 -20.17 24.69
C PHE A 165 -8.95 -21.17 25.50
N GLN A 166 -8.76 -20.93 26.80
CA GLN A 166 -8.11 -21.88 27.71
C GLN A 166 -8.96 -23.19 27.87
N GLN A 167 -10.27 -23.07 28.00
CA GLN A 167 -11.17 -24.22 28.07
C GLN A 167 -11.14 -25.10 26.82
N HIS A 168 -10.85 -24.49 25.64
CA HIS A 168 -10.67 -25.22 24.40
C HIS A 168 -9.22 -25.69 24.16
N GLY A 169 -8.32 -25.54 25.14
CA GLY A 169 -6.94 -26.03 25.08
C GLY A 169 -6.09 -25.31 24.02
N LEU A 170 -6.42 -24.06 23.68
CA LEU A 170 -5.70 -23.31 22.65
C LEU A 170 -4.35 -22.80 23.19
N PRO A 171 -3.23 -22.94 22.42
CA PRO A 171 -1.91 -22.51 22.84
C PRO A 171 -1.83 -20.99 23.07
N ALA A 172 -1.07 -20.56 24.08
CA ALA A 172 -1.00 -19.16 24.50
C ALA A 172 -0.48 -18.21 23.40
N ASP A 173 0.48 -18.66 22.59
CA ASP A 173 0.99 -17.91 21.43
C ASP A 173 -0.07 -17.72 20.35
N MET A 174 -0.93 -18.71 20.13
CA MET A 174 -2.06 -18.62 19.21
C MET A 174 -3.14 -17.68 19.75
N VAL A 175 -3.38 -17.71 21.08
CA VAL A 175 -4.35 -16.83 21.76
C VAL A 175 -3.95 -15.37 21.56
N GLU A 176 -2.68 -15.03 21.75
CA GLU A 176 -2.16 -13.69 21.50
C GLU A 176 -2.24 -13.31 20.00
N ALA A 177 -1.87 -14.24 19.11
CA ALA A 177 -1.93 -14.04 17.66
C ALA A 177 -3.35 -13.81 17.12
N SER A 178 -4.41 -14.15 17.87
CA SER A 178 -5.80 -13.89 17.48
C SER A 178 -6.16 -12.41 17.43
N GLY A 179 -5.42 -11.55 18.15
CA GLY A 179 -5.75 -10.13 18.28
C GLY A 179 -6.95 -9.82 19.17
N LEU A 180 -7.58 -10.85 19.79
CA LEU A 180 -8.69 -10.73 20.74
C LEU A 180 -8.20 -10.62 22.18
N VAL A 181 -7.04 -11.18 22.45
CA VAL A 181 -6.38 -11.22 23.76
C VAL A 181 -5.04 -10.49 23.69
N GLY A 182 -4.72 -9.73 24.71
CA GLY A 182 -3.42 -9.09 24.89
C GLY A 182 -2.64 -9.73 26.02
N LYS A 183 -1.34 -9.44 26.07
CA LYS A 183 -0.42 -9.89 27.12
C LYS A 183 0.12 -8.70 27.89
N ARG A 184 0.11 -8.76 29.21
CA ARG A 184 0.72 -7.72 30.08
C ARG A 184 2.22 -7.95 30.24
N GLN A 185 2.90 -7.00 30.84
CA GLN A 185 4.34 -7.09 31.11
C GLN A 185 4.70 -8.25 32.06
N ASP A 186 3.79 -8.61 32.96
CA ASP A 186 3.91 -9.76 33.88
C ASP A 186 3.63 -11.11 33.22
N GLY A 187 3.31 -11.12 31.91
CA GLY A 187 2.98 -12.30 31.16
C GLY A 187 1.50 -12.72 31.24
N SER A 188 0.67 -12.09 32.07
CA SER A 188 -0.76 -12.40 32.19
C SER A 188 -1.54 -11.99 30.94
N LEU A 189 -2.51 -12.82 30.56
CA LEU A 189 -3.39 -12.57 29.43
C LEU A 189 -4.62 -11.75 29.86
N TYR A 190 -5.12 -10.90 28.97
CA TYR A 190 -6.34 -10.12 29.20
C TYR A 190 -7.14 -9.95 27.89
N ASP A 191 -8.47 -9.88 28.02
CA ASP A 191 -9.34 -9.60 26.89
C ASP A 191 -9.15 -8.16 26.43
N ARG A 192 -8.87 -7.98 25.14
CA ARG A 192 -8.64 -6.67 24.54
C ARG A 192 -9.94 -5.84 24.46
N PHE A 193 -11.05 -6.48 24.21
CA PHE A 193 -12.37 -5.85 24.17
C PHE A 193 -13.09 -6.09 25.49
N ARG A 194 -13.53 -5.00 26.13
CA ARG A 194 -14.22 -5.03 27.42
C ARG A 194 -15.34 -4.00 27.41
N ASN A 195 -16.53 -4.42 27.83
CA ASN A 195 -17.72 -3.58 27.89
C ASN A 195 -18.01 -2.88 26.55
N ARG A 196 -17.94 -3.63 25.42
CA ARG A 196 -18.08 -3.08 24.08
C ARG A 196 -19.13 -3.84 23.27
N LEU A 197 -19.90 -3.06 22.47
CA LEU A 197 -20.67 -3.61 21.36
C LEU A 197 -19.68 -4.06 20.27
N MET A 198 -19.80 -5.30 19.81
CA MET A 198 -18.86 -5.95 18.92
C MET A 198 -19.39 -6.02 17.49
N PHE A 199 -18.56 -5.64 16.54
CA PHE A 199 -18.81 -5.67 15.10
C PHE A 199 -17.84 -6.65 14.46
N PRO A 200 -18.29 -7.82 13.97
CA PRO A 200 -17.41 -8.76 13.31
C PRO A 200 -16.96 -8.21 11.94
N ILE A 201 -15.67 -8.27 11.67
CA ILE A 201 -15.06 -7.87 10.41
C ILE A 201 -14.76 -9.14 9.62
N HIS A 202 -15.25 -9.19 8.38
CA HIS A 202 -15.14 -10.36 7.51
C HIS A 202 -14.19 -10.12 6.35
N ASN A 203 -13.53 -11.16 5.87
CA ASN A 203 -12.91 -11.16 4.56
C ASN A 203 -13.96 -11.31 3.45
N GLU A 204 -13.57 -11.16 2.19
CA GLU A 204 -14.50 -11.26 1.04
C GLU A 204 -15.17 -12.66 0.90
N LYS A 205 -14.61 -13.71 1.53
CA LYS A 205 -15.20 -15.05 1.60
C LYS A 205 -16.20 -15.22 2.75
N GLY A 206 -16.45 -14.18 3.56
CA GLY A 206 -17.39 -14.18 4.68
C GLY A 206 -16.84 -14.82 5.97
N LYS A 207 -15.54 -15.10 6.07
CA LYS A 207 -14.94 -15.57 7.33
C LYS A 207 -14.58 -14.39 8.23
N ILE A 208 -14.86 -14.50 9.52
CA ILE A 208 -14.51 -13.48 10.51
C ILE A 208 -12.98 -13.47 10.69
N ILE A 209 -12.38 -12.29 10.57
CA ILE A 209 -10.94 -12.08 10.64
C ILE A 209 -10.50 -11.07 11.70
N ALA A 210 -11.44 -10.27 12.21
CA ALA A 210 -11.19 -9.23 13.19
C ALA A 210 -12.50 -8.74 13.79
N TYR A 211 -12.41 -7.79 14.73
CA TYR A 211 -13.55 -7.10 15.31
C TYR A 211 -13.30 -5.61 15.47
N GLY A 212 -14.37 -4.84 15.32
CA GLY A 212 -14.49 -3.50 15.90
C GLY A 212 -15.28 -3.59 17.21
N GLY A 213 -14.93 -2.74 18.17
CA GLY A 213 -15.63 -2.69 19.46
C GLY A 213 -15.97 -1.26 19.85
N ARG A 214 -17.27 -0.91 20.00
CA ARG A 214 -17.72 0.39 20.44
C ARG A 214 -17.95 0.41 21.96
N ALA A 215 -17.33 1.37 22.64
CA ALA A 215 -17.55 1.61 24.06
C ALA A 215 -19.01 2.03 24.33
N LEU A 216 -19.63 1.46 25.36
CA LEU A 216 -21.00 1.76 25.75
C LEU A 216 -21.07 2.69 26.96
N ALA A 217 -20.09 2.66 27.86
CA ALA A 217 -20.02 3.56 29.00
C ALA A 217 -19.38 4.90 28.62
N ALA A 218 -19.87 5.98 29.22
CA ALA A 218 -19.26 7.29 29.11
C ALA A 218 -17.87 7.25 29.80
N GLY A 219 -16.82 7.66 29.07
CA GLY A 219 -15.46 7.65 29.59
C GLY A 219 -14.61 6.45 29.20
N ASP A 220 -15.17 5.42 28.59
CA ASP A 220 -14.41 4.29 28.03
C ASP A 220 -13.74 4.72 26.71
N GLU A 221 -12.44 5.01 26.76
CA GLU A 221 -11.64 5.37 25.58
C GLU A 221 -10.86 4.15 25.00
N PRO A 222 -10.65 4.11 23.69
CA PRO A 222 -11.24 4.97 22.65
C PRO A 222 -12.71 4.58 22.37
N LYS A 223 -13.52 5.53 21.87
CA LYS A 223 -14.94 5.29 21.50
C LYS A 223 -15.09 4.07 20.59
N TYR A 224 -14.19 3.90 19.60
CA TYR A 224 -14.08 2.71 18.77
C TYR A 224 -12.68 2.11 18.89
N LEU A 225 -12.60 0.81 19.14
CA LEU A 225 -11.38 0.03 19.18
C LEU A 225 -11.44 -1.05 18.11
N ASN A 226 -10.44 -1.16 17.26
CA ASN A 226 -10.32 -2.23 16.27
C ASN A 226 -9.28 -3.27 16.70
N SER A 227 -9.43 -4.52 16.22
CA SER A 227 -8.38 -5.53 16.34
C SER A 227 -7.05 -5.01 15.79
N PRO A 228 -5.92 -5.41 16.36
CA PRO A 228 -4.61 -5.18 15.77
C PRO A 228 -4.43 -6.00 14.50
N GLU A 229 -3.37 -5.74 13.74
CA GLU A 229 -2.94 -6.57 12.62
C GLU A 229 -2.65 -8.00 13.12
N THR A 230 -3.08 -9.01 12.35
CA THR A 230 -2.89 -10.43 12.65
C THR A 230 -2.51 -11.19 11.38
N PRO A 231 -2.09 -12.47 11.46
CA PRO A 231 -1.82 -13.28 10.26
C PRO A 231 -3.02 -13.44 9.30
N ILE A 232 -4.26 -13.20 9.79
CA ILE A 232 -5.49 -13.27 8.98
C ILE A 232 -6.16 -11.91 8.75
N TYR A 233 -5.66 -10.82 9.35
CA TYR A 233 -6.25 -9.49 9.26
C TYR A 233 -5.20 -8.41 8.98
N LYS A 234 -5.35 -7.74 7.85
CA LYS A 234 -4.63 -6.50 7.51
C LYS A 234 -5.65 -5.39 7.32
N LYS A 235 -5.68 -4.44 8.22
CA LYS A 235 -6.65 -3.33 8.24
C LYS A 235 -6.67 -2.54 6.93
N SER A 236 -5.51 -2.34 6.35
CA SER A 236 -5.34 -1.62 5.07
C SER A 236 -5.96 -2.33 3.85
N HIS A 237 -6.37 -3.60 3.97
CA HIS A 237 -6.90 -4.40 2.86
C HIS A 237 -8.40 -4.67 2.96
N VAL A 238 -9.03 -4.32 4.09
CA VAL A 238 -10.39 -4.75 4.39
C VAL A 238 -11.33 -3.55 4.47
N LEU A 239 -12.48 -3.66 3.82
CA LEU A 239 -13.61 -2.76 3.99
C LEU A 239 -14.74 -3.50 4.71
N TYR A 240 -15.30 -2.85 5.71
CA TYR A 240 -16.45 -3.41 6.42
C TYR A 240 -17.65 -3.59 5.50
N ASN A 241 -18.35 -4.67 5.66
CA ASN A 241 -19.53 -5.09 4.89
C ASN A 241 -19.27 -5.46 3.40
N LEU A 242 -18.04 -5.39 2.89
CA LEU A 242 -17.77 -5.70 1.47
C LEU A 242 -18.21 -7.13 1.08
N HIS A 243 -18.04 -8.10 1.97
CA HIS A 243 -18.43 -9.50 1.72
C HIS A 243 -19.93 -9.68 1.44
N ARG A 244 -20.81 -8.83 2.00
CA ARG A 244 -22.26 -8.80 1.75
C ARG A 244 -22.60 -7.90 0.57
N ALA A 245 -21.94 -6.75 0.50
CA ALA A 245 -22.27 -5.71 -0.47
C ALA A 245 -21.81 -6.02 -1.91
N LYS A 246 -20.78 -6.87 -2.09
CA LYS A 246 -20.10 -7.08 -3.38
C LYS A 246 -21.03 -7.45 -4.53
N ASP A 247 -22.05 -8.28 -4.28
CA ASP A 247 -22.97 -8.69 -5.35
C ASP A 247 -23.97 -7.57 -5.73
N ALA A 248 -24.43 -6.80 -4.73
CA ALA A 248 -25.24 -5.60 -4.95
C ALA A 248 -24.40 -4.52 -5.68
N ILE A 249 -23.14 -4.34 -5.30
CA ILE A 249 -22.20 -3.41 -5.95
C ILE A 249 -22.04 -3.77 -7.42
N ARG A 250 -21.81 -5.04 -7.75
CA ARG A 250 -21.70 -5.50 -9.15
C ARG A 250 -23.00 -5.30 -9.93
N LYS A 251 -24.13 -5.62 -9.33
CA LYS A 251 -25.45 -5.51 -9.97
C LYS A 251 -25.82 -4.07 -10.28
N GLU A 252 -25.48 -3.14 -9.37
CA GLU A 252 -25.80 -1.72 -9.50
C GLU A 252 -24.68 -0.91 -10.18
N ASP A 253 -23.54 -1.55 -10.45
CA ASP A 253 -22.28 -0.91 -10.89
C ASP A 253 -21.94 0.33 -10.05
N ARG A 254 -22.19 0.25 -8.75
CA ARG A 254 -22.03 1.36 -7.83
C ARG A 254 -21.81 0.88 -6.40
N SER A 255 -20.85 1.50 -5.70
CA SER A 255 -20.67 1.38 -4.25
C SER A 255 -21.03 2.66 -3.52
N ILE A 256 -21.50 2.56 -2.28
CA ILE A 256 -21.71 3.66 -1.35
C ILE A 256 -20.69 3.52 -0.24
N LEU A 257 -19.81 4.51 -0.09
CA LEU A 257 -18.76 4.54 0.93
C LEU A 257 -19.18 5.46 2.07
N VAL A 258 -19.27 4.89 3.27
CA VAL A 258 -19.54 5.60 4.53
C VAL A 258 -18.35 5.49 5.48
N GLU A 259 -18.36 6.20 6.61
CA GLU A 259 -17.23 6.22 7.54
C GLU A 259 -17.24 5.08 8.55
N GLY A 260 -18.38 4.79 9.18
CA GLY A 260 -18.49 3.96 10.36
C GLY A 260 -19.27 2.66 10.20
N TYR A 261 -19.15 1.82 11.23
CA TYR A 261 -19.90 0.57 11.33
C TYR A 261 -21.41 0.79 11.36
N MET A 262 -21.85 1.78 12.15
CA MET A 262 -23.29 2.08 12.33
C MET A 262 -23.88 2.62 11.04
N ASP A 263 -23.14 3.46 10.31
CA ASP A 263 -23.60 3.99 9.03
C ASP A 263 -23.83 2.87 8.01
N ALA A 264 -22.84 1.94 7.91
CA ALA A 264 -23.00 0.80 7.01
C ALA A 264 -24.20 -0.08 7.39
N ILE A 265 -24.43 -0.31 8.68
CA ILE A 265 -25.55 -1.09 9.17
C ILE A 265 -26.88 -0.38 8.93
N GLY A 266 -26.97 0.90 9.32
CA GLY A 266 -28.21 1.68 9.23
C GLY A 266 -28.66 1.88 7.78
N VAL A 267 -27.73 2.23 6.90
CA VAL A 267 -28.02 2.41 5.46
C VAL A 267 -28.39 1.07 4.80
N THR A 268 -27.73 -0.05 5.18
CA THR A 268 -28.10 -1.37 4.66
C THR A 268 -29.48 -1.79 5.16
N ALA A 269 -29.80 -1.57 6.45
CA ALA A 269 -31.12 -1.85 7.04
C ALA A 269 -32.25 -0.99 6.40
N ALA A 270 -31.90 0.20 5.89
CA ALA A 270 -32.82 1.03 5.10
C ALA A 270 -33.06 0.52 3.66
N GLY A 271 -32.43 -0.60 3.27
CA GLY A 271 -32.63 -1.25 1.97
C GLY A 271 -31.57 -0.90 0.90
N PHE A 272 -30.49 -0.22 1.28
CA PHE A 272 -29.38 0.08 0.37
C PHE A 272 -28.23 -0.90 0.59
N HIS A 273 -28.11 -1.91 -0.27
CA HIS A 273 -27.17 -3.01 -0.07
C HIS A 273 -25.74 -2.77 -0.57
N PRO A 274 -25.44 -1.89 -1.56
CA PRO A 274 -24.07 -1.69 -2.04
C PRO A 274 -23.23 -0.77 -1.13
N VAL A 275 -23.35 -0.92 0.19
CA VAL A 275 -22.72 -0.05 1.20
C VAL A 275 -21.54 -0.71 1.86
N VAL A 276 -20.42 0.04 1.94
CA VAL A 276 -19.19 -0.36 2.62
C VAL A 276 -18.67 0.76 3.51
N ALA A 277 -17.87 0.42 4.55
CA ALA A 277 -17.26 1.41 5.42
C ALA A 277 -15.75 1.20 5.58
N SER A 278 -15.00 2.33 5.75
CA SER A 278 -13.56 2.34 6.04
C SER A 278 -13.23 2.11 7.52
N CYS A 279 -14.20 2.32 8.41
CA CYS A 279 -14.17 2.06 9.85
C CYS A 279 -12.98 2.68 10.60
N GLY A 280 -12.90 4.01 10.57
CA GLY A 280 -11.98 4.80 11.40
C GLY A 280 -10.54 4.83 10.90
N THR A 281 -10.34 4.67 9.58
CA THR A 281 -9.08 4.96 8.89
C THR A 281 -9.33 5.71 7.59
N ALA A 282 -8.38 6.57 7.21
CA ALA A 282 -8.34 7.04 5.83
C ALA A 282 -8.30 5.84 4.88
N LEU A 283 -9.02 5.94 3.76
CA LEU A 283 -9.05 4.92 2.72
C LEU A 283 -7.62 4.62 2.24
N THR A 284 -7.35 3.38 1.89
CA THR A 284 -6.05 2.93 1.37
C THR A 284 -6.16 2.52 -0.10
N THR A 285 -5.03 2.51 -0.81
CA THR A 285 -4.97 2.03 -2.20
C THR A 285 -5.52 0.61 -2.34
N GLN A 286 -5.18 -0.29 -1.42
CA GLN A 286 -5.64 -1.68 -1.43
C GLN A 286 -7.15 -1.80 -1.24
N GLN A 287 -7.75 -0.96 -0.39
CA GLN A 287 -9.20 -0.90 -0.22
C GLN A 287 -9.91 -0.36 -1.47
N VAL A 288 -9.34 0.66 -2.12
CA VAL A 288 -9.87 1.19 -3.40
C VAL A 288 -9.80 0.12 -4.49
N GLN A 289 -8.68 -0.59 -4.61
CA GLN A 289 -8.53 -1.68 -5.57
C GLN A 289 -9.51 -2.83 -5.30
N ALA A 290 -9.80 -3.12 -4.01
CA ALA A 290 -10.83 -4.10 -3.65
C ALA A 290 -12.22 -3.68 -4.15
N LEU A 291 -12.60 -2.41 -4.04
CA LEU A 291 -13.87 -1.89 -4.58
C LEU A 291 -13.88 -1.89 -6.11
N LYS A 292 -12.80 -1.44 -6.74
CA LYS A 292 -12.69 -1.32 -8.18
C LYS A 292 -12.90 -2.65 -8.92
N ARG A 293 -12.57 -3.78 -8.29
CA ARG A 293 -12.86 -5.12 -8.84
C ARG A 293 -14.36 -5.40 -9.00
N HIS A 294 -15.21 -4.64 -8.31
CA HIS A 294 -16.66 -4.87 -8.29
C HIS A 294 -17.44 -3.79 -9.04
N ALA A 295 -17.04 -2.52 -8.97
CA ALA A 295 -17.63 -1.41 -9.70
C ALA A 295 -16.65 -0.25 -9.84
N GLN A 296 -16.82 0.59 -10.89
CA GLN A 296 -16.04 1.82 -11.05
C GLN A 296 -16.72 3.03 -10.43
N HIS A 297 -18.03 3.01 -10.25
CA HIS A 297 -18.79 4.11 -9.66
C HIS A 297 -18.80 4.01 -8.15
N ILE A 298 -18.54 5.14 -7.49
CA ILE A 298 -18.60 5.25 -6.04
C ILE A 298 -19.32 6.54 -5.61
N VAL A 299 -20.25 6.40 -4.68
CA VAL A 299 -20.88 7.52 -3.98
C VAL A 299 -20.25 7.61 -2.61
N VAL A 300 -19.58 8.74 -2.34
CA VAL A 300 -18.99 9.04 -1.04
C VAL A 300 -20.04 9.80 -0.21
N ASN A 301 -20.38 9.22 0.93
CA ASN A 301 -21.32 9.79 1.90
C ASN A 301 -20.64 9.84 3.27
N PHE A 302 -19.81 10.85 3.48
CA PHE A 302 -19.08 11.09 4.73
C PHE A 302 -19.86 12.06 5.63
N ASP A 303 -19.55 12.02 6.92
CA ASP A 303 -20.16 12.87 7.93
C ASP A 303 -19.92 14.35 7.62
N PRO A 304 -20.92 15.22 7.75
CA PRO A 304 -20.81 16.64 7.40
C PRO A 304 -19.82 17.40 8.29
N ASP A 305 -19.66 16.96 9.53
CA ASP A 305 -18.82 17.60 10.57
C ASP A 305 -17.47 16.91 10.79
N ALA A 306 -17.08 16.00 9.90
CA ALA A 306 -15.83 15.27 10.12
C ALA A 306 -14.68 16.26 10.36
N PRO A 307 -13.96 16.16 11.51
CA PRO A 307 -12.65 16.83 11.69
C PRO A 307 -11.68 16.42 10.62
N GLY A 308 -12.18 15.63 9.72
CA GLY A 308 -11.63 14.97 8.59
C GLY A 308 -11.84 15.60 7.24
N GLY A 309 -12.11 16.87 7.08
CA GLY A 309 -12.05 17.48 5.74
C GLY A 309 -10.77 17.08 4.99
N ALA A 310 -9.64 16.99 5.69
CA ALA A 310 -8.39 16.51 5.14
C ALA A 310 -8.35 14.97 4.94
N ALA A 311 -9.04 14.18 5.74
CA ALA A 311 -9.12 12.72 5.60
C ALA A 311 -10.08 12.34 4.48
N ALA A 312 -11.26 12.98 4.42
CA ALA A 312 -12.20 12.85 3.33
C ALA A 312 -11.55 13.23 1.99
N GLN A 313 -10.83 14.35 1.94
CA GLN A 313 -10.12 14.79 0.74
C GLN A 313 -9.06 13.78 0.31
N ARG A 314 -8.27 13.22 1.25
CA ARG A 314 -7.29 12.18 0.94
C ARG A 314 -7.94 10.91 0.38
N SER A 315 -9.09 10.51 0.92
CA SER A 315 -9.85 9.36 0.41
C SER A 315 -10.33 9.60 -1.02
N ILE A 316 -10.87 10.79 -1.31
CA ILE A 316 -11.29 11.19 -2.66
C ILE A 316 -10.10 11.25 -3.61
N ASP A 317 -8.98 11.81 -3.19
CA ASP A 317 -7.75 11.88 -3.99
C ASP A 317 -7.26 10.49 -4.41
N LEU A 318 -7.32 9.50 -3.51
CA LEU A 318 -6.99 8.11 -3.81
C LEU A 318 -7.97 7.47 -4.80
N LEU A 319 -9.27 7.70 -4.63
CA LEU A 319 -10.30 7.19 -5.55
C LEU A 319 -10.08 7.73 -6.97
N LEU A 320 -9.78 9.02 -7.11
CA LEU A 320 -9.47 9.64 -8.40
C LEU A 320 -8.17 9.12 -9.02
N ALA A 321 -7.13 8.92 -8.19
CA ALA A 321 -5.85 8.37 -8.65
C ALA A 321 -5.99 6.94 -9.20
N GLU A 322 -6.92 6.16 -8.66
CA GLU A 322 -7.29 4.82 -9.12
C GLU A 322 -8.35 4.83 -10.24
N SER A 323 -8.68 6.01 -10.81
CA SER A 323 -9.69 6.19 -11.88
C SER A 323 -11.09 5.69 -11.50
N MET A 324 -11.49 5.90 -10.25
CA MET A 324 -12.87 5.68 -9.81
C MET A 324 -13.75 6.89 -10.18
N LEU A 325 -14.98 6.62 -10.61
CA LEU A 325 -15.97 7.65 -10.93
C LEU A 325 -16.68 8.09 -9.65
N VAL A 326 -16.19 9.17 -9.03
CA VAL A 326 -16.60 9.63 -7.70
C VAL A 326 -17.78 10.59 -7.79
N ARG A 327 -18.82 10.29 -7.01
CA ARG A 327 -19.94 11.21 -6.73
C ARG A 327 -19.97 11.52 -5.24
N ILE A 328 -20.37 12.73 -4.89
CA ILE A 328 -20.51 13.18 -3.50
C ILE A 328 -22.00 13.28 -3.18
N MET A 329 -22.39 12.67 -2.08
CA MET A 329 -23.72 12.78 -1.50
C MET A 329 -23.63 13.55 -0.19
N GLU A 330 -24.35 14.68 -0.11
CA GLU A 330 -24.49 15.46 1.11
C GLU A 330 -25.88 15.23 1.70
N LEU A 331 -25.91 14.99 3.00
CA LEU A 331 -27.14 14.88 3.77
C LEU A 331 -27.46 16.24 4.40
N ASP A 332 -28.72 16.59 4.42
CA ASP A 332 -29.21 17.82 5.09
C ASP A 332 -29.43 17.57 6.59
N GLY A 333 -29.38 18.63 7.37
CA GLY A 333 -29.65 18.60 8.80
C GLY A 333 -28.47 18.18 9.68
N GLY A 334 -27.26 17.97 9.12
CA GLY A 334 -26.06 17.60 9.89
C GLY A 334 -26.16 16.21 10.53
N LEU A 335 -26.95 15.31 9.94
CA LEU A 335 -27.17 13.95 10.42
C LEU A 335 -26.16 12.98 9.79
N ASP A 336 -25.68 12.02 10.58
CA ASP A 336 -24.91 10.88 10.09
C ASP A 336 -25.78 9.98 9.19
N PRO A 337 -25.23 9.18 8.28
CA PRO A 337 -26.00 8.35 7.34
C PRO A 337 -27.04 7.42 8.00
N ASP A 338 -26.70 6.80 9.11
CA ASP A 338 -27.63 5.93 9.85
C ASP A 338 -28.75 6.74 10.55
N GLU A 339 -28.44 7.89 11.13
CA GLU A 339 -29.41 8.80 11.73
C GLU A 339 -30.35 9.39 10.66
N TYR A 340 -29.80 9.76 9.51
CA TYR A 340 -30.61 10.26 8.40
C TYR A 340 -31.64 9.23 7.91
N CYS A 341 -31.18 7.98 7.69
CA CYS A 341 -32.09 6.90 7.30
C CYS A 341 -33.17 6.65 8.33
N LYS A 342 -32.85 6.73 9.62
CA LYS A 342 -33.79 6.55 10.72
C LYS A 342 -34.80 7.69 10.82
N GLU A 343 -34.34 8.95 10.74
CA GLU A 343 -35.19 10.12 11.00
C GLU A 343 -36.00 10.58 9.78
N ARG A 344 -35.39 10.54 8.59
CA ARG A 344 -35.99 11.01 7.33
C ARG A 344 -36.55 9.88 6.47
N GLY A 345 -36.16 8.64 6.76
CA GLY A 345 -36.62 7.45 6.07
C GLY A 345 -35.87 7.12 4.78
N PRO A 346 -36.06 5.88 4.26
CA PRO A 346 -35.36 5.38 3.07
C PRO A 346 -35.63 6.20 1.79
N GLN A 347 -36.84 6.76 1.64
CA GLN A 347 -37.23 7.55 0.46
C GLN A 347 -36.43 8.84 0.38
N ALA A 348 -36.22 9.53 1.52
CA ALA A 348 -35.38 10.73 1.58
C ALA A 348 -33.91 10.42 1.22
N TYR A 349 -33.37 9.33 1.77
CA TYR A 349 -32.01 8.88 1.44
C TYR A 349 -31.87 8.51 -0.04
N ALA A 350 -32.87 7.81 -0.63
CA ALA A 350 -32.92 7.52 -2.06
C ALA A 350 -32.93 8.79 -2.93
N GLY A 351 -33.65 9.84 -2.47
CA GLY A 351 -33.65 11.16 -3.12
C GLY A 351 -32.24 11.76 -3.14
N ARG A 352 -31.57 11.80 -1.99
CA ARG A 352 -30.19 12.30 -1.88
C ARG A 352 -29.20 11.50 -2.72
N LEU A 353 -29.37 10.18 -2.77
CA LEU A 353 -28.53 9.30 -3.58
C LEU A 353 -28.68 9.59 -5.08
N LYS A 354 -29.88 9.92 -5.56
CA LYS A 354 -30.13 10.36 -6.94
C LYS A 354 -29.54 11.75 -7.23
N GLU A 355 -29.61 12.66 -6.27
CA GLU A 355 -29.08 14.01 -6.34
C GLU A 355 -27.55 14.08 -6.16
N ALA A 356 -26.88 12.98 -5.78
CA ALA A 356 -25.44 12.93 -5.62
C ALA A 356 -24.72 13.48 -6.85
N LYS A 357 -23.85 14.47 -6.65
CA LYS A 357 -23.16 15.19 -7.74
C LYS A 357 -21.81 14.53 -8.05
N GLY A 358 -21.40 14.54 -9.32
CA GLY A 358 -20.03 14.23 -9.69
C GLY A 358 -19.06 15.11 -8.91
N TYR A 359 -17.97 14.53 -8.39
CA TYR A 359 -17.05 15.21 -7.49
C TYR A 359 -16.58 16.58 -8.02
N PHE A 360 -16.24 16.69 -9.29
CA PHE A 360 -15.73 17.94 -9.87
C PHE A 360 -16.80 19.03 -9.95
N LEU A 361 -18.06 18.66 -10.23
CA LEU A 361 -19.18 19.60 -10.22
C LEU A 361 -19.51 20.06 -8.79
N TRP A 362 -19.47 19.13 -7.84
CA TRP A 362 -19.62 19.45 -6.43
C TRP A 362 -18.52 20.41 -5.93
N LEU A 363 -17.27 20.16 -6.33
CA LEU A 363 -16.14 21.02 -5.97
C LEU A 363 -16.27 22.42 -6.61
N ALA A 364 -16.76 22.49 -7.86
CA ALA A 364 -17.03 23.73 -8.55
C ALA A 364 -18.15 24.53 -7.84
N ASP A 365 -19.22 23.88 -7.39
CA ASP A 365 -20.28 24.53 -6.62
C ASP A 365 -19.77 25.14 -5.31
N ARG A 366 -18.93 24.39 -4.57
CA ARG A 366 -18.29 24.90 -3.36
C ARG A 366 -17.33 26.06 -3.61
N ALA A 367 -16.61 26.04 -4.73
CA ALA A 367 -15.76 27.16 -5.11
C ALA A 367 -16.59 28.39 -5.49
N ARG A 368 -17.66 28.19 -6.25
CA ARG A 368 -18.59 29.28 -6.64
C ARG A 368 -19.34 29.91 -5.45
N SER A 369 -19.60 29.16 -4.40
CA SER A 369 -20.20 29.72 -3.17
C SER A 369 -19.25 30.65 -2.40
N ARG A 370 -17.95 30.59 -2.65
CA ARG A 370 -16.90 31.39 -1.99
C ARG A 370 -16.38 32.56 -2.86
N HIS A 371 -16.55 32.46 -4.18
CA HIS A 371 -16.01 33.41 -5.16
C HIS A 371 -17.07 33.80 -6.19
N ASP A 372 -17.18 35.08 -6.48
CA ASP A 372 -18.16 35.60 -7.47
C ASP A 372 -17.65 35.35 -8.90
N VAL A 373 -18.23 34.37 -9.59
CA VAL A 373 -17.87 34.00 -10.97
C VAL A 373 -18.21 35.05 -12.03
N ARG A 374 -18.88 36.15 -11.63
CA ARG A 374 -19.14 37.31 -12.52
C ARG A 374 -17.92 38.22 -12.65
N THR A 375 -16.93 38.07 -11.77
CA THR A 375 -15.67 38.81 -11.81
C THR A 375 -14.55 37.95 -12.36
N THR A 376 -13.58 38.54 -13.04
CA THR A 376 -12.40 37.84 -13.57
C THR A 376 -11.60 37.19 -12.44
N GLU A 377 -11.41 37.88 -11.32
CA GLU A 377 -10.70 37.40 -10.14
C GLU A 377 -11.42 36.20 -9.51
N GLY A 378 -12.75 36.25 -9.43
CA GLY A 378 -13.55 35.13 -8.90
C GLY A 378 -13.46 33.89 -9.79
N VAL A 379 -13.51 34.05 -11.11
CA VAL A 379 -13.30 32.96 -12.07
C VAL A 379 -11.91 32.33 -11.89
N VAL A 380 -10.86 33.13 -11.80
CA VAL A 380 -9.48 32.64 -11.58
C VAL A 380 -9.37 31.88 -10.26
N ALA A 381 -9.96 32.41 -9.18
CA ALA A 381 -9.96 31.76 -7.87
C ALA A 381 -10.69 30.40 -7.89
N VAL A 382 -11.84 30.31 -8.57
CA VAL A 382 -12.55 29.04 -8.78
C VAL A 382 -11.66 28.05 -9.54
N LEU A 383 -11.06 28.44 -10.65
CA LEU A 383 -10.19 27.58 -11.44
C LEU A 383 -8.98 27.10 -10.62
N GLN A 384 -8.34 28.00 -9.87
CA GLN A 384 -7.20 27.62 -9.00
C GLN A 384 -7.60 26.60 -7.93
N SER A 385 -8.83 26.67 -7.40
CA SER A 385 -9.32 25.70 -6.42
C SER A 385 -9.57 24.30 -7.02
N LEU A 386 -9.88 24.20 -8.32
CA LEU A 386 -10.16 22.95 -9.03
C LEU A 386 -8.89 22.26 -9.56
N LEU A 387 -7.83 23.03 -9.86
CA LEU A 387 -6.60 22.51 -10.45
C LEU A 387 -5.94 21.38 -9.67
N PRO A 388 -5.84 21.41 -8.31
CA PRO A 388 -5.24 20.33 -7.53
C PRO A 388 -5.98 19.00 -7.72
N ALA A 389 -7.31 19.01 -7.76
CA ALA A 389 -8.13 17.84 -7.96
C ALA A 389 -8.02 17.27 -9.40
N LEU A 390 -8.02 18.13 -10.41
CA LEU A 390 -7.82 17.74 -11.80
C LEU A 390 -6.46 17.06 -12.03
N LYS A 391 -5.43 17.52 -11.32
CA LYS A 391 -4.09 16.90 -11.36
C LYS A 391 -4.06 15.47 -10.82
N ARG A 392 -5.04 15.02 -10.05
CA ARG A 392 -5.12 13.66 -9.49
C ARG A 392 -5.58 12.63 -10.51
N ILE A 393 -6.29 13.05 -11.56
CA ILE A 393 -6.71 12.15 -12.63
C ILE A 393 -5.47 11.72 -13.43
N ASN A 394 -5.18 10.43 -13.44
CA ASN A 394 -4.01 9.90 -14.15
C ASN A 394 -4.22 9.83 -15.68
N ASP A 395 -5.44 9.49 -16.13
CA ASP A 395 -5.75 9.41 -17.55
C ASP A 395 -5.88 10.80 -18.18
N ARG A 396 -5.14 11.03 -19.28
CA ARG A 396 -5.12 12.31 -19.99
C ARG A 396 -6.45 12.64 -20.67
N MET A 397 -7.12 11.62 -21.23
CA MET A 397 -8.38 11.83 -21.95
C MET A 397 -9.50 12.14 -20.97
N GLU A 398 -9.54 11.41 -19.84
CA GLU A 398 -10.47 11.68 -18.75
C GLU A 398 -10.29 13.09 -18.19
N ARG A 399 -9.04 13.51 -17.93
CA ARG A 399 -8.74 14.89 -17.48
C ARG A 399 -9.24 15.95 -18.44
N LEU A 400 -9.04 15.75 -19.75
CA LEU A 400 -9.52 16.70 -20.76
C LEU A 400 -11.05 16.77 -20.77
N ALA A 401 -11.73 15.64 -20.73
CA ALA A 401 -13.19 15.58 -20.70
C ALA A 401 -13.77 16.25 -19.44
N VAL A 402 -13.15 16.01 -18.27
CA VAL A 402 -13.55 16.67 -17.02
C VAL A 402 -13.30 18.18 -17.09
N ALA A 403 -12.15 18.63 -17.61
CA ALA A 403 -11.84 20.04 -17.76
C ALA A 403 -12.81 20.76 -18.73
N GLU A 404 -13.20 20.10 -19.81
CA GLU A 404 -14.21 20.62 -20.75
C GLU A 404 -15.60 20.76 -20.09
N ASN A 405 -16.04 19.73 -19.37
CA ASN A 405 -17.31 19.77 -18.64
C ASN A 405 -17.31 20.86 -17.57
N LEU A 406 -16.20 21.05 -16.86
CA LEU A 406 -16.05 22.11 -15.88
C LEU A 406 -16.09 23.50 -16.52
N ALA A 407 -15.41 23.71 -17.65
CA ALA A 407 -15.42 24.97 -18.38
C ALA A 407 -16.87 25.37 -18.76
N ALA A 408 -17.60 24.43 -19.33
CA ALA A 408 -19.02 24.64 -19.65
C ALA A 408 -19.90 24.93 -18.42
N TYR A 409 -19.64 24.21 -17.32
CA TYR A 409 -20.40 24.35 -16.07
C TYR A 409 -20.15 25.68 -15.35
N ILE A 410 -18.91 26.16 -15.38
CA ILE A 410 -18.53 27.44 -14.76
C ILE A 410 -18.89 28.62 -15.67
N GLY A 411 -19.14 28.40 -16.96
CA GLY A 411 -19.42 29.44 -17.96
C GLY A 411 -18.14 30.16 -18.45
N VAL A 412 -17.01 29.45 -18.49
CA VAL A 412 -15.69 29.98 -18.90
C VAL A 412 -15.32 29.40 -20.26
N GLU A 413 -14.60 30.19 -21.07
CA GLU A 413 -14.10 29.71 -22.35
C GLU A 413 -13.16 28.50 -22.17
N ARG A 414 -13.41 27.45 -22.93
CA ARG A 414 -12.66 26.18 -22.88
C ARG A 414 -11.13 26.38 -22.95
N GLY A 415 -10.68 27.32 -23.80
CA GLY A 415 -9.27 27.62 -23.99
C GLY A 415 -8.59 28.07 -22.70
N VAL A 416 -9.24 28.91 -21.91
CA VAL A 416 -8.71 29.44 -20.64
C VAL A 416 -8.49 28.33 -19.61
N VAL A 417 -9.44 27.39 -19.49
CA VAL A 417 -9.32 26.25 -18.56
C VAL A 417 -8.21 25.32 -19.01
N LEU A 418 -8.15 24.99 -20.30
CA LEU A 418 -7.13 24.08 -20.85
C LEU A 418 -5.72 24.69 -20.79
N ASP A 419 -5.56 26.00 -21.02
CA ASP A 419 -4.27 26.67 -20.93
C ASP A 419 -3.77 26.81 -19.49
N SER A 420 -4.67 27.16 -18.56
CA SER A 420 -4.35 27.16 -17.13
C SER A 420 -3.93 25.77 -16.66
N PHE A 421 -4.60 24.75 -17.18
CA PHE A 421 -4.28 23.36 -16.92
C PHE A 421 -2.93 22.96 -17.55
N ARG A 422 -2.66 23.27 -18.82
CA ARG A 422 -1.38 23.00 -19.49
C ARG A 422 -0.21 23.64 -18.74
N LYS A 423 -0.31 24.93 -18.40
CA LYS A 423 0.71 25.64 -17.59
C LYS A 423 0.97 24.90 -16.27
N SER A 424 -0.08 24.48 -15.57
CA SER A 424 0.05 23.78 -14.28
C SER A 424 0.60 22.36 -14.37
N VAL A 425 0.50 21.70 -15.54
CA VAL A 425 1.09 20.37 -15.82
C VAL A 425 2.55 20.51 -16.26
N THR A 426 2.89 21.56 -17.03
CA THR A 426 4.28 21.89 -17.40
C THR A 426 5.10 22.20 -16.16
N ASP A 427 4.56 23.00 -15.22
CA ASP A 427 5.15 23.25 -13.90
C ASP A 427 5.35 21.95 -13.06
N ARG A 428 4.60 20.88 -13.34
CA ARG A 428 4.76 19.59 -12.65
C ARG A 428 5.83 18.72 -13.32
N GLN A 429 6.03 18.83 -14.61
CA GLN A 429 7.19 18.22 -15.28
C GLN A 429 8.49 18.89 -14.83
N GLU A 430 8.46 20.16 -14.43
CA GLU A 430 9.59 20.85 -13.80
C GLU A 430 9.70 20.61 -12.29
N LYS A 431 8.62 20.17 -11.60
CA LYS A 431 8.58 19.88 -10.15
C LYS A 431 8.28 18.42 -9.78
N ALA A 432 7.88 17.55 -10.69
CA ALA A 432 8.18 16.15 -10.51
C ALA A 432 9.71 16.12 -10.47
N ILE A 433 10.23 15.88 -9.30
CA ILE A 433 11.56 15.31 -9.17
C ILE A 433 11.44 13.95 -9.89
N GLU A 434 11.49 13.96 -11.24
CA GLU A 434 12.32 12.99 -11.91
C GLU A 434 13.63 13.14 -11.15
N LEU A 435 13.97 12.14 -10.36
CA LEU A 435 15.39 11.93 -10.07
C LEU A 435 16.02 12.03 -11.44
N PRO A 436 16.85 13.05 -11.71
CA PRO A 436 17.37 13.26 -13.06
C PRO A 436 17.95 11.91 -13.44
N LYS A 437 17.62 11.40 -14.64
CA LYS A 437 18.20 10.16 -15.18
C LYS A 437 19.74 10.16 -15.15
N GLU A 438 20.34 11.30 -14.89
CA GLU A 438 21.77 11.56 -14.73
C GLU A 438 22.30 11.35 -13.30
N LEU A 439 21.48 11.07 -12.29
CA LEU A 439 21.92 10.99 -10.88
C LEU A 439 22.35 9.61 -10.42
N VAL A 440 21.97 8.52 -11.09
CA VAL A 440 22.50 7.20 -10.77
C VAL A 440 23.73 6.95 -11.64
N ARG A 441 24.87 6.88 -11.01
CA ARG A 441 26.15 6.66 -11.66
C ARG A 441 26.21 5.27 -12.27
N ALA A 442 26.97 5.11 -13.35
CA ALA A 442 27.13 3.82 -14.02
C ALA A 442 27.74 2.75 -13.11
N ASP A 443 28.63 3.16 -12.18
CA ASP A 443 29.25 2.27 -11.18
C ASP A 443 28.28 1.86 -10.06
N GLU A 444 27.36 2.75 -9.61
CA GLU A 444 26.26 2.38 -8.69
C GLU A 444 25.37 1.32 -9.33
N LYS A 445 24.92 1.58 -10.56
CA LYS A 445 24.10 0.66 -11.33
C LYS A 445 24.76 -0.69 -11.51
N GLY A 446 26.02 -0.70 -11.99
CA GLY A 446 26.78 -1.92 -12.23
C GLY A 446 26.98 -2.75 -10.96
N LEU A 447 27.26 -2.11 -9.83
CA LEU A 447 27.43 -2.78 -8.55
C LEU A 447 26.11 -3.45 -8.09
N ILE A 448 24.96 -2.72 -8.14
CA ILE A 448 23.65 -3.27 -7.77
C ILE A 448 23.28 -4.46 -8.66
N GLN A 449 23.54 -4.37 -9.97
CA GLN A 449 23.27 -5.44 -10.92
C GLN A 449 24.07 -6.72 -10.62
N VAL A 450 25.35 -6.58 -10.28
CA VAL A 450 26.21 -7.72 -9.90
C VAL A 450 25.77 -8.33 -8.57
N LEU A 451 25.45 -7.52 -7.57
CA LEU A 451 25.01 -8.00 -6.25
C LEU A 451 23.69 -8.78 -6.31
N LEU A 452 22.81 -8.45 -7.26
CA LEU A 452 21.52 -9.12 -7.47
C LEU A 452 21.52 -10.12 -8.63
N SER A 453 22.71 -10.53 -9.10
CA SER A 453 22.88 -11.62 -10.06
C SER A 453 23.37 -12.89 -9.35
N GLU A 454 23.11 -14.05 -9.95
CA GLU A 454 23.60 -15.35 -9.42
C GLU A 454 25.06 -15.56 -9.85
N ILE A 455 25.99 -14.87 -9.19
CA ILE A 455 27.43 -14.98 -9.44
C ILE A 455 28.11 -15.55 -8.20
N ASP A 456 28.93 -16.57 -8.40
CA ASP A 456 29.73 -17.14 -7.33
C ASP A 456 30.69 -16.12 -6.72
N GLY A 457 30.72 -16.04 -5.40
CA GLY A 457 31.62 -15.12 -4.67
C GLY A 457 31.07 -13.71 -4.45
N ARG A 458 29.82 -13.40 -4.85
CA ARG A 458 29.17 -12.09 -4.58
C ARG A 458 29.16 -11.74 -3.09
N ASP A 459 29.11 -12.73 -2.19
CA ASP A 459 29.15 -12.53 -0.74
C ASP A 459 30.44 -11.86 -0.27
N ARG A 460 31.57 -12.13 -0.94
CA ARG A 460 32.84 -11.46 -0.67
C ARG A 460 32.78 -9.98 -1.04
N LEU A 461 32.11 -9.66 -2.15
CA LEU A 461 31.93 -8.28 -2.58
C LEU A 461 31.08 -7.49 -1.59
N ILE A 462 30.07 -8.13 -0.97
CA ILE A 462 29.23 -7.49 0.06
C ILE A 462 30.06 -7.16 1.31
N ALA A 463 30.92 -8.07 1.74
CA ALA A 463 31.81 -7.82 2.87
C ALA A 463 32.80 -6.67 2.59
N GLU A 464 33.25 -6.52 1.33
CA GLU A 464 34.14 -5.43 0.91
C GLU A 464 33.44 -4.06 0.96
N PHE A 465 32.15 -3.96 0.60
CA PHE A 465 31.46 -2.65 0.59
C PHE A 465 30.82 -2.25 1.93
N ASP A 466 30.79 -3.12 2.91
CA ASP A 466 30.13 -2.84 4.19
C ASP A 466 30.72 -1.62 4.93
N ASN A 467 32.00 -1.34 4.70
CA ASN A 467 32.73 -0.21 5.28
C ASN A 467 32.89 1.00 4.34
N VAL A 468 32.18 1.04 3.21
CA VAL A 468 32.34 2.11 2.21
C VAL A 468 31.33 3.23 2.45
N ALA A 469 31.78 4.32 3.07
CA ALA A 469 30.92 5.43 3.52
C ALA A 469 30.23 6.20 2.39
N ILE A 470 30.79 6.17 1.15
CA ILE A 470 30.16 6.86 0.01
C ILE A 470 28.78 6.30 -0.33
N LEU A 471 28.52 5.01 -0.06
CA LEU A 471 27.25 4.36 -0.37
C LEU A 471 26.06 5.03 0.34
N ASP A 472 26.27 5.62 1.51
CA ASP A 472 25.25 6.35 2.26
C ASP A 472 24.97 7.76 1.70
N ARG A 473 25.80 8.24 0.78
CA ARG A 473 25.67 9.56 0.12
C ARG A 473 25.12 9.46 -1.30
N LEU A 474 24.98 8.23 -1.84
CA LEU A 474 24.51 7.99 -3.20
C LEU A 474 22.99 8.15 -3.33
N ALA A 475 22.52 8.38 -4.55
CA ALA A 475 21.09 8.40 -4.86
C ALA A 475 20.42 7.03 -4.52
N THR A 476 21.16 5.94 -4.69
CA THR A 476 20.74 4.56 -4.45
C THR A 476 21.04 4.05 -3.02
N ARG A 477 21.36 4.94 -2.06
CA ARG A 477 21.74 4.57 -0.68
C ARG A 477 20.76 3.60 0.00
N ARG A 478 19.44 3.80 -0.19
CA ARG A 478 18.41 2.94 0.42
C ARG A 478 18.42 1.54 -0.18
N VAL A 479 18.74 1.41 -1.47
CA VAL A 479 18.91 0.11 -2.13
C VAL A 479 20.11 -0.64 -1.52
N PHE A 480 21.26 0.03 -1.33
CA PHE A 480 22.43 -0.59 -0.67
C PHE A 480 22.13 -0.96 0.78
N GLN A 481 21.41 -0.12 1.53
CA GLN A 481 20.98 -0.43 2.90
C GLN A 481 20.06 -1.65 2.95
N ALA A 482 19.12 -1.77 2.00
CA ALA A 482 18.25 -2.93 1.89
C ALA A 482 19.03 -4.21 1.55
N ILE A 483 20.02 -4.15 0.64
CA ILE A 483 20.93 -5.27 0.31
C ILE A 483 21.69 -5.72 1.56
N ARG A 484 22.29 -4.78 2.31
CA ARG A 484 22.97 -5.08 3.58
C ARG A 484 22.04 -5.75 4.58
N ALA A 485 20.83 -5.25 4.75
CA ALA A 485 19.84 -5.79 5.68
C ALA A 485 19.38 -7.22 5.31
N VAL A 486 19.23 -7.52 4.01
CA VAL A 486 18.94 -8.90 3.53
C VAL A 486 20.11 -9.82 3.85
N TYR A 487 21.32 -9.40 3.52
CA TYR A 487 22.53 -10.20 3.76
C TYR A 487 22.75 -10.46 5.26
N ALA A 488 22.65 -9.43 6.11
CA ALA A 488 22.81 -9.56 7.56
C ALA A 488 21.75 -10.48 8.21
N SER A 489 20.56 -10.60 7.61
CA SER A 489 19.52 -11.54 8.06
C SER A 489 19.71 -12.97 7.57
N GLY A 490 20.80 -13.28 6.85
CA GLY A 490 21.06 -14.60 6.26
C GLY A 490 20.11 -14.96 5.11
N GLY A 491 19.39 -13.98 4.55
CA GLY A 491 18.45 -14.18 3.46
C GLY A 491 19.14 -14.28 2.10
N SER A 492 18.53 -14.99 1.15
CA SER A 492 18.98 -15.00 -0.24
C SER A 492 18.81 -13.62 -0.87
N LEU A 493 19.84 -13.10 -1.54
CA LEU A 493 19.81 -11.81 -2.24
C LEU A 493 19.08 -11.95 -3.57
N THR A 494 17.75 -11.87 -3.50
CA THR A 494 16.85 -11.84 -4.66
C THR A 494 16.24 -10.45 -4.82
N PHE A 495 15.72 -10.16 -6.01
CA PHE A 495 14.96 -8.94 -6.26
C PHE A 495 13.85 -8.74 -5.23
N ASP A 496 13.04 -9.78 -5.00
CA ASP A 496 11.89 -9.70 -4.08
C ASP A 496 12.30 -9.45 -2.63
N ALA A 497 13.39 -10.09 -2.16
CA ALA A 497 13.88 -9.92 -0.79
C ALA A 497 14.38 -8.50 -0.51
N VAL A 498 15.05 -7.88 -1.47
CA VAL A 498 15.54 -6.49 -1.38
C VAL A 498 14.38 -5.52 -1.57
N ASN A 499 13.53 -5.76 -2.57
CA ASN A 499 12.40 -4.91 -2.91
C ASN A 499 11.37 -4.81 -1.77
N ALA A 500 11.15 -5.90 -1.03
CA ALA A 500 10.26 -5.92 0.13
C ALA A 500 10.69 -4.99 1.29
N ARG A 501 11.95 -4.55 1.31
CA ARG A 501 12.51 -3.64 2.33
C ARG A 501 12.58 -2.17 1.88
N LEU A 502 12.12 -1.88 0.67
CA LEU A 502 12.17 -0.56 0.06
C LEU A 502 10.79 0.10 0.05
N GLU A 503 10.77 1.44 0.14
CA GLU A 503 9.58 2.23 -0.14
C GLU A 503 9.30 2.28 -1.65
N GLN A 504 8.06 2.61 -2.04
CA GLN A 504 7.58 2.56 -3.42
C GLN A 504 8.49 3.30 -4.42
N ALA A 505 9.03 4.47 -4.04
CA ALA A 505 9.92 5.24 -4.91
C ALA A 505 11.23 4.50 -5.20
N ASP A 506 11.84 3.90 -4.15
CA ASP A 506 13.09 3.15 -4.25
C ASP A 506 12.89 1.79 -4.94
N GLN A 507 11.70 1.17 -4.81
CA GLN A 507 11.30 -0.04 -5.55
C GLN A 507 11.31 0.19 -7.06
N ASN A 508 10.80 1.35 -7.50
CA ASN A 508 10.81 1.73 -8.91
C ASN A 508 12.24 1.94 -9.43
N VAL A 509 13.09 2.60 -8.61
CA VAL A 509 14.52 2.79 -8.95
C VAL A 509 15.21 1.43 -9.09
N LEU A 510 15.02 0.52 -8.15
CA LEU A 510 15.61 -0.82 -8.20
C LEU A 510 15.16 -1.58 -9.46
N ALA A 511 13.86 -1.56 -9.76
CA ALA A 511 13.32 -2.23 -10.95
C ALA A 511 13.87 -1.62 -12.25
N GLU A 512 13.95 -0.29 -12.34
CA GLU A 512 14.51 0.40 -13.52
C GLU A 512 15.99 0.05 -13.72
N LEU A 513 16.79 0.03 -12.65
CA LEU A 513 18.21 -0.32 -12.71
C LEU A 513 18.43 -1.75 -13.22
N LEU A 514 17.60 -2.70 -12.79
CA LEU A 514 17.71 -4.10 -13.20
C LEU A 514 17.13 -4.38 -14.59
N LEU A 515 16.11 -3.61 -15.00
CA LEU A 515 15.46 -3.74 -16.32
C LEU A 515 16.14 -2.88 -17.41
N SER A 516 17.09 -2.01 -17.06
CA SER A 516 17.78 -1.15 -18.04
C SER A 516 18.78 -1.92 -18.91
N GLU A 517 18.99 -1.48 -20.16
CA GLU A 517 19.96 -2.06 -21.07
C GLU A 517 21.37 -2.06 -20.45
N GLY A 518 22.11 -3.12 -20.68
CA GLY A 518 23.45 -3.35 -20.09
C GLY A 518 23.43 -4.24 -18.83
N ALA A 519 22.26 -4.59 -18.29
CA ALA A 519 22.16 -5.49 -17.11
C ALA A 519 22.65 -6.92 -17.39
N ASP A 520 22.74 -7.34 -18.64
CA ASP A 520 23.03 -8.70 -19.07
C ASP A 520 24.08 -8.77 -20.19
N SER A 521 24.91 -7.74 -20.40
CA SER A 521 26.11 -7.89 -21.21
C SER A 521 27.01 -8.89 -20.47
N GLY A 522 27.46 -9.97 -21.13
CA GLY A 522 28.21 -11.08 -20.54
C GLY A 522 29.53 -10.72 -19.82
N GLU A 523 29.74 -9.44 -19.55
CA GLU A 523 30.82 -8.85 -18.76
C GLU A 523 30.49 -8.67 -17.28
N GLN A 524 29.26 -8.98 -16.82
CA GLN A 524 28.88 -8.88 -15.41
C GLN A 524 29.44 -10.07 -14.63
N ASN A 525 30.68 -9.94 -14.25
CA ASN A 525 31.36 -10.88 -13.37
C ASN A 525 31.77 -10.19 -12.05
N LEU A 526 32.26 -10.95 -11.11
CA LEU A 526 32.74 -10.45 -9.82
C LEU A 526 33.79 -9.34 -9.98
N GLU A 527 34.64 -9.43 -11.00
CA GLU A 527 35.68 -8.44 -11.30
C GLU A 527 35.10 -7.11 -11.77
N TYR A 528 34.02 -7.13 -12.56
CA TYR A 528 33.29 -5.93 -12.93
C TYR A 528 32.66 -5.26 -11.68
N GLY A 529 32.05 -6.04 -10.78
CA GLY A 529 31.52 -5.56 -9.51
C GLY A 529 32.61 -4.91 -8.65
N ARG A 530 33.79 -5.49 -8.55
CA ARG A 530 34.95 -4.89 -7.87
C ARG A 530 35.39 -3.58 -8.51
N ARG A 531 35.51 -3.51 -9.82
CA ARG A 531 35.85 -2.28 -10.53
C ARG A 531 34.83 -1.18 -10.26
N CYS A 532 33.53 -1.50 -10.21
CA CYS A 532 32.49 -0.54 -9.83
C CYS A 532 32.68 -0.04 -8.39
N LEU A 533 32.93 -0.94 -7.44
CA LEU A 533 33.18 -0.58 -6.04
C LEU A 533 34.43 0.30 -5.89
N GLU A 534 35.53 -0.08 -6.53
CA GLU A 534 36.75 0.73 -6.57
C GLU A 534 36.54 2.12 -7.16
N SER A 535 35.74 2.24 -8.23
CA SER A 535 35.38 3.53 -8.84
C SER A 535 34.63 4.41 -7.83
N LEU A 536 33.69 3.82 -7.06
CA LEU A 536 32.97 4.52 -6.01
C LEU A 536 33.90 4.98 -4.88
N MET A 537 34.80 4.14 -4.42
CA MET A 537 35.81 4.47 -3.39
C MET A 537 36.77 5.58 -3.84
N ARG A 538 37.20 5.57 -5.11
CA ARG A 538 38.03 6.65 -5.70
C ARG A 538 37.29 7.99 -5.67
N SER A 539 36.01 7.96 -5.99
CA SER A 539 35.16 9.15 -5.98
C SER A 539 35.00 9.71 -4.56
N GLU A 540 34.85 8.84 -3.55
CA GLU A 540 34.85 9.24 -2.15
C GLU A 540 36.16 9.96 -1.75
N GLY A 541 37.28 9.35 -2.09
CA GLY A 541 38.58 9.96 -1.83
C GLY A 541 38.77 11.32 -2.52
N GLN A 542 38.23 11.49 -3.73
CA GLN A 542 38.26 12.78 -4.42
C GLN A 542 37.37 13.84 -3.74
N LEU A 543 36.13 13.42 -3.36
CA LEU A 543 35.20 14.29 -2.66
C LEU A 543 35.75 14.73 -1.31
N ARG A 544 36.29 13.80 -0.52
CA ARG A 544 36.87 14.09 0.80
C ARG A 544 38.05 15.07 0.70
N ARG A 545 38.94 14.88 -0.29
CA ARG A 545 40.04 15.83 -0.55
C ARG A 545 39.51 17.22 -0.95
N SER A 546 38.46 17.30 -1.76
CA SER A 546 37.85 18.58 -2.15
C SER A 546 37.21 19.27 -0.93
N GLU A 547 36.51 18.56 -0.09
CA GLU A 547 35.92 19.06 1.17
C GLU A 547 37.01 19.59 2.11
N LEU A 548 38.07 18.81 2.35
CA LEU A 548 39.20 19.22 3.17
C LEU A 548 39.93 20.47 2.61
N LYS A 549 40.13 20.57 1.30
CA LYS A 549 40.67 21.78 0.69
C LYS A 549 39.81 23.02 0.92
N ALA A 550 38.49 22.84 0.88
CA ALA A 550 37.57 23.94 1.18
C ALA A 550 37.62 24.32 2.67
N GLN A 551 37.68 23.33 3.57
CA GLN A 551 37.77 23.55 5.03
C GLN A 551 39.11 24.22 5.41
N VAL A 552 40.25 23.82 4.82
CA VAL A 552 41.56 24.49 5.03
C VAL A 552 41.45 25.96 4.66
N LYS A 553 40.93 26.27 3.45
CA LYS A 553 40.76 27.67 3.01
C LYS A 553 39.83 28.48 3.92
N GLN A 554 38.80 27.83 4.47
CA GLN A 554 37.87 28.45 5.40
C GLN A 554 38.57 28.77 6.74
N ALA A 555 39.28 27.80 7.33
CA ALA A 555 40.04 27.98 8.57
C ALA A 555 41.14 29.05 8.43
N GLU A 556 41.83 29.12 7.27
CA GLU A 556 42.79 30.18 6.94
C GLU A 556 42.13 31.57 6.92
N ARG A 557 40.93 31.70 6.30
CA ARG A 557 40.18 32.97 6.26
C ARG A 557 39.70 33.43 7.62
N GLU A 558 39.36 32.48 8.49
CA GLU A 558 38.93 32.75 9.87
C GLU A 558 40.10 32.98 10.84
N GLY A 559 41.33 32.88 10.37
CA GLY A 559 42.55 33.07 11.16
C GLY A 559 42.83 31.92 12.13
N ASN A 560 42.16 30.78 11.99
CA ASN A 560 42.33 29.61 12.86
C ASN A 560 43.51 28.75 12.34
N VAL A 561 44.74 29.18 12.64
CA VAL A 561 45.98 28.58 12.13
C VAL A 561 46.14 27.12 12.60
N ILE A 562 45.70 26.78 13.85
CA ILE A 562 45.83 25.43 14.42
C ILE A 562 44.96 24.46 13.64
N GLU A 563 43.69 24.80 13.41
CA GLU A 563 42.75 23.96 12.66
C GLU A 563 43.15 23.86 11.18
N ALA A 564 43.60 24.95 10.57
CA ALA A 564 44.08 24.92 9.19
C ALA A 564 45.27 23.95 9.02
N LEU A 565 46.18 23.92 9.98
CA LEU A 565 47.35 23.04 9.97
C LEU A 565 46.94 21.57 10.12
N ARG A 566 46.01 21.28 11.02
CA ARG A 566 45.46 19.94 11.24
C ARG A 566 44.77 19.38 10.01
N LEU A 567 43.90 20.18 9.38
CA LEU A 567 43.20 19.81 8.16
C LEU A 567 44.16 19.65 6.97
N ALA A 568 45.19 20.49 6.87
CA ALA A 568 46.21 20.35 5.85
C ALA A 568 47.04 19.06 5.98
N GLN A 569 47.38 18.66 7.20
CA GLN A 569 48.06 17.37 7.45
C GLN A 569 47.17 16.17 7.09
N GLU A 570 45.86 16.22 7.40
CA GLU A 570 44.92 15.17 6.99
C GLU A 570 44.79 15.10 5.46
N LEU A 571 44.74 16.25 4.79
CA LEU A 571 44.70 16.33 3.32
C LEU A 571 45.97 15.75 2.70
N GLU A 572 47.14 16.07 3.24
CA GLU A 572 48.44 15.55 2.73
C GLU A 572 48.51 14.03 2.88
N ARG A 573 48.02 13.49 4.01
CA ARG A 573 47.92 12.03 4.22
C ARG A 573 47.09 11.38 3.13
N LEU A 574 45.85 11.88 2.88
CA LEU A 574 44.96 11.35 1.86
C LEU A 574 45.53 11.50 0.43
N GLU A 575 46.31 12.56 0.16
CA GLU A 575 46.99 12.72 -1.13
C GLU A 575 48.15 11.72 -1.31
N ARG A 576 48.88 11.39 -0.26
CA ARG A 576 49.93 10.33 -0.27
C ARG A 576 49.31 8.95 -0.51
N GLU A 577 48.23 8.62 0.20
CA GLU A 577 47.49 7.36 0.01
C GLU A 577 46.98 7.23 -1.43
N ALA A 578 46.40 8.29 -1.98
CA ALA A 578 45.93 8.32 -3.36
C ALA A 578 47.05 8.20 -4.41
N ARG A 579 48.27 8.70 -4.13
CA ARG A 579 49.45 8.52 -5.00
C ARG A 579 49.98 7.09 -4.94
N ALA A 580 50.06 6.49 -3.75
CA ALA A 580 50.49 5.10 -3.56
C ALA A 580 49.59 4.13 -4.31
N TRP A 581 48.30 4.35 -4.26
CA TRP A 581 47.29 3.55 -4.94
C TRP A 581 47.41 3.61 -6.47
N ARG A 582 47.62 4.83 -7.05
CA ARG A 582 47.88 5.02 -8.50
C ARG A 582 49.19 4.39 -8.97
N ALA A 583 50.17 4.25 -8.08
CA ALA A 583 51.43 3.61 -8.39
C ALA A 583 51.28 2.08 -8.49
N GLN A 584 50.45 1.50 -7.63
CA GLN A 584 50.14 0.07 -7.69
C GLN A 584 49.38 -0.34 -8.96
N GLU A 585 48.44 0.50 -9.42
CA GLU A 585 47.69 0.29 -10.68
C GLU A 585 48.57 0.34 -11.95
N LYS A 586 49.62 1.14 -11.96
CA LYS A 586 50.52 1.23 -13.10
C LYS A 586 51.57 0.15 -13.16
N GLY A 587 51.70 -0.64 -12.10
CA GLY A 587 52.66 -1.76 -11.98
C GLY A 587 52.03 -3.16 -12.09
N ALA A 588 50.69 -3.22 -12.19
CA ALA A 588 49.92 -4.42 -12.49
C ALA A 588 49.36 -4.35 -13.92
#